data_b5bd24c205c8500dc43972b2494bf391
#
_entry.id   b5bd24c205c8500dc43972b2494bf391
#
_cell.length_a   1.000
_cell.length_b   1.000
_cell.length_c   1.000
_cell.angle_alpha   90.00
_cell.angle_beta   90.00
_cell.angle_gamma   90.00
#
_symmetry.space_group_name_H-M   'P 1'
#
loop_
_entity.id
_entity.type
_entity.pdbx_description
1 polymer ?
#
loop_
_entity_poly.entity_id
_entity_poly.type
_entity_poly.pdbx_seq_one_letter_code
_entity_poly.pdbx_strand_id
1 'polypeptide(L)'
;MRRRHLLAGLASVGALGGAGVVATGGVPDALGDGDEPEAVDPVTLATVEAPGSRDGEVTLPAADRPTFVDFFGTWCPPCAEQMPDLAAAHDRIGDEVLFVSVTTEDVGGAVSESDVADWWREHDGDWLVAADVSAELAARLNVGGYPSARAVDATGRVRWSTSGTHTTEEFVDGIERALDR
;
A
#
# COMPACT_ATOMS: atom_id res chain seq x y z
N MET A 1 1.30 -31.89 48.52
CA MET A 1 0.67 -31.13 49.63
C MET A 1 -0.14 -30.05 48.97
N ARG A 2 -1.47 -30.26 48.82
CA ARG A 2 -2.61 -29.72 49.57
C ARG A 2 -2.46 -28.19 49.80
N ARG A 3 -3.37 -27.29 49.27
CA ARG A 3 -4.82 -27.06 49.52
C ARG A 3 -5.29 -26.03 48.46
N ARG A 4 -6.27 -26.24 47.67
CA ARG A 4 -7.74 -26.07 47.79
C ARG A 4 -8.20 -24.98 48.79
N HIS A 5 -8.82 -23.91 48.29
CA HIS A 5 -9.99 -23.28 48.90
C HIS A 5 -10.91 -22.64 47.82
N LEU A 6 -12.11 -23.18 47.78
CA LEU A 6 -13.36 -22.66 47.20
C LEU A 6 -13.97 -21.63 48.13
N LEU A 7 -14.73 -20.67 47.62
CA LEU A 7 -15.92 -20.00 48.17
C LEU A 7 -16.49 -19.12 47.05
N ALA A 8 -17.57 -19.31 46.46
CA ALA A 8 -19.02 -19.44 46.66
C ALA A 8 -19.73 -18.24 47.31
N GLY A 9 -20.71 -17.72 46.55
CA GLY A 9 -21.87 -16.97 47.08
C GLY A 9 -21.80 -15.45 46.78
N LEU A 10 -22.85 -14.73 46.35
CA LEU A 10 -24.29 -14.84 46.50
C LEU A 10 -25.01 -14.05 45.43
N ALA A 11 -26.16 -14.55 44.98
CA ALA A 11 -27.16 -13.87 44.19
C ALA A 11 -27.92 -12.86 45.06
N SER A 12 -28.30 -11.74 44.46
CA SER A 12 -29.37 -10.86 44.99
C SER A 12 -30.32 -10.47 43.87
N VAL A 13 -31.51 -11.08 43.91
CA VAL A 13 -32.71 -10.68 43.18
C VAL A 13 -33.34 -9.50 43.90
N GLY A 14 -33.60 -8.42 43.18
CA GLY A 14 -34.40 -7.29 43.64
C GLY A 14 -35.32 -6.83 42.51
N ALA A 15 -36.54 -7.35 42.47
CA ALA A 15 -37.63 -6.84 41.66
C ALA A 15 -38.44 -5.80 42.46
N LEU A 16 -38.74 -4.64 41.86
CA LEU A 16 -39.91 -3.77 42.07
C LEU A 16 -39.78 -2.62 41.03
N GLY A 17 -40.55 -2.58 39.97
CA GLY A 17 -41.87 -1.98 39.88
C GLY A 17 -41.78 -0.47 39.56
N GLY A 18 -42.01 -0.03 38.33
CA GLY A 18 -42.20 1.35 37.97
C GLY A 18 -42.51 1.53 36.50
N ALA A 19 -43.74 1.84 36.17
CA ALA A 19 -44.30 2.01 34.84
C ALA A 19 -43.77 3.23 34.09
N GLY A 20 -43.56 3.05 32.76
CA GLY A 20 -43.88 4.06 31.76
C GLY A 20 -42.81 5.12 31.47
N VAL A 21 -42.14 5.00 30.38
CA VAL A 21 -42.05 5.97 29.29
C VAL A 21 -41.56 5.20 28.07
N VAL A 22 -42.41 5.04 27.07
CA VAL A 22 -41.98 4.63 25.72
C VAL A 22 -41.29 5.83 25.11
N ALA A 23 -40.00 5.98 25.35
CA ALA A 23 -39.18 6.84 24.52
C ALA A 23 -38.87 6.05 23.26
N THR A 24 -39.50 6.44 22.15
CA THR A 24 -39.05 6.10 20.81
C THR A 24 -37.69 6.73 20.54
N GLY A 25 -36.71 6.30 21.28
CA GLY A 25 -35.31 6.56 20.99
C GLY A 25 -34.85 5.48 19.99
N GLY A 26 -34.74 5.87 18.73
CA GLY A 26 -34.08 5.01 17.77
C GLY A 26 -32.73 4.59 18.33
N VAL A 27 -32.47 3.29 18.36
CA VAL A 27 -31.10 2.77 18.50
C VAL A 27 -30.28 3.49 17.44
N PRO A 28 -29.20 4.21 17.81
CA PRO A 28 -28.28 4.67 16.78
C PRO A 28 -27.86 3.44 16.02
N ASP A 29 -27.97 3.49 14.70
CA ASP A 29 -27.36 2.54 13.78
C ASP A 29 -25.85 2.56 14.01
N ALA A 30 -25.43 1.81 15.01
CA ALA A 30 -24.04 1.41 15.20
C ALA A 30 -23.76 0.16 14.37
N LEU A 31 -24.31 0.12 13.14
CA LEU A 31 -23.71 -0.64 12.06
C LEU A 31 -22.67 0.30 11.47
N GLY A 32 -21.50 0.31 12.10
CA GLY A 32 -20.36 1.05 11.61
C GLY A 32 -20.21 0.82 10.13
N ASP A 33 -20.12 1.91 9.39
CA ASP A 33 -19.48 1.92 8.08
C ASP A 33 -18.22 1.07 8.26
N GLY A 34 -18.15 -0.08 7.55
CA GLY A 34 -16.99 -0.95 7.63
C GLY A 34 -15.76 -0.08 7.38
N ASP A 35 -14.81 -0.10 8.32
CA ASP A 35 -13.62 0.77 8.32
C ASP A 35 -12.98 0.77 6.93
N GLU A 36 -13.35 1.76 6.12
CA GLU A 36 -12.61 1.99 4.89
C GLU A 36 -11.17 2.33 5.25
N PRO A 37 -10.17 1.76 4.55
CA PRO A 37 -8.78 2.07 4.82
C PRO A 37 -8.57 3.57 4.84
N GLU A 38 -7.80 4.08 5.79
CA GLU A 38 -7.44 5.49 5.86
C GLU A 38 -6.65 5.88 4.61
N ALA A 39 -6.87 7.10 4.11
CA ALA A 39 -6.12 7.60 2.98
C ALA A 39 -4.67 7.86 3.38
N VAL A 40 -3.74 7.47 2.52
CA VAL A 40 -2.31 7.72 2.69
C VAL A 40 -1.99 9.17 2.34
N ASP A 41 -1.35 9.89 3.25
CA ASP A 41 -0.86 11.23 2.97
C ASP A 41 0.20 11.17 1.85
N PRO A 42 0.12 12.03 0.82
CA PRO A 42 1.05 11.98 -0.31
C PRO A 42 2.47 12.41 0.09
N VAL A 43 3.46 11.85 -0.60
CA VAL A 43 4.88 12.21 -0.51
C VAL A 43 5.38 12.61 -1.89
N THR A 44 6.17 13.68 -1.99
CA THR A 44 6.82 14.08 -3.23
C THR A 44 8.23 13.50 -3.28
N LEU A 45 8.54 12.77 -4.35
CA LEU A 45 9.79 12.07 -4.57
C LEU A 45 10.49 12.62 -5.82
N ALA A 46 11.82 12.64 -5.80
CA ALA A 46 12.61 12.87 -7.01
C ALA A 46 12.47 11.68 -7.96
N THR A 47 12.33 11.95 -9.25
CA THR A 47 12.33 10.93 -10.31
C THR A 47 13.72 10.83 -10.93
N VAL A 48 14.06 9.64 -11.43
CA VAL A 48 15.34 9.36 -12.09
C VAL A 48 15.14 9.35 -13.61
N GLU A 49 16.05 10.00 -14.36
CA GLU A 49 16.02 9.98 -15.82
C GLU A 49 16.48 8.60 -16.34
N ALA A 50 15.51 7.85 -16.88
CA ALA A 50 15.69 6.49 -17.38
C ALA A 50 14.66 6.20 -18.50
N PRO A 51 14.73 5.07 -19.22
CA PRO A 51 13.67 4.70 -20.16
C PRO A 51 12.28 4.74 -19.50
N GLY A 52 11.29 5.34 -20.15
CA GLY A 52 9.93 5.53 -19.63
C GLY A 52 9.82 6.55 -18.49
N SER A 53 10.94 7.04 -17.95
CA SER A 53 11.01 7.99 -16.85
C SER A 53 11.72 9.30 -17.26
N ARG A 54 11.52 10.34 -16.46
CA ARG A 54 12.11 11.67 -16.69
C ARG A 54 12.67 12.22 -15.39
N ASP A 55 13.64 13.10 -15.48
CA ASP A 55 14.07 13.95 -14.35
C ASP A 55 12.94 14.86 -13.88
N GLY A 56 12.84 15.09 -12.58
CA GLY A 56 11.85 15.94 -11.94
C GLY A 56 11.33 15.38 -10.63
N GLU A 57 10.02 15.52 -10.42
CA GLU A 57 9.36 15.06 -9.19
C GLU A 57 8.03 14.38 -9.50
N VAL A 58 7.61 13.49 -8.60
CA VAL A 58 6.30 12.84 -8.60
C VAL A 58 5.73 12.84 -7.19
N THR A 59 4.43 13.14 -7.05
CA THR A 59 3.72 13.05 -5.77
C THR A 59 2.91 11.75 -5.73
N LEU A 60 3.14 10.92 -4.70
CA LEU A 60 2.56 9.60 -4.53
C LEU A 60 1.88 9.44 -3.16
N PRO A 61 0.66 8.87 -3.10
CA PRO A 61 -0.20 8.56 -4.23
C PRO A 61 -0.63 9.81 -5.00
N ALA A 62 -0.99 9.65 -6.29
CA ALA A 62 -1.55 10.74 -7.07
C ALA A 62 -2.93 11.15 -6.54
N ALA A 63 -3.24 12.47 -6.62
CA ALA A 63 -4.48 13.00 -6.06
C ALA A 63 -5.73 12.78 -6.94
N ASP A 64 -5.53 12.48 -8.21
CA ASP A 64 -6.57 12.53 -9.25
C ASP A 64 -6.72 11.24 -10.06
N ARG A 65 -5.87 10.25 -9.80
CA ARG A 65 -5.88 8.96 -10.48
C ARG A 65 -5.34 7.84 -9.58
N PRO A 66 -5.77 6.59 -9.79
CA PRO A 66 -5.19 5.46 -9.09
C PRO A 66 -3.67 5.37 -9.31
N THR A 67 -2.97 4.86 -8.31
CA THR A 67 -1.51 4.75 -8.34
C THR A 67 -1.11 3.31 -8.06
N PHE A 68 -0.28 2.72 -8.92
CA PHE A 68 0.43 1.48 -8.63
C PHE A 68 1.87 1.81 -8.29
N VAL A 69 2.34 1.31 -7.15
CA VAL A 69 3.71 1.51 -6.67
C VAL A 69 4.35 0.15 -6.45
N ASP A 70 5.41 -0.13 -7.19
CA ASP A 70 6.34 -1.22 -6.94
C ASP A 70 7.56 -0.70 -6.17
N PHE A 71 8.02 -1.45 -5.18
CA PHE A 71 9.22 -1.13 -4.40
C PHE A 71 10.33 -2.13 -4.69
N PHE A 72 11.49 -1.62 -5.10
CA PHE A 72 12.64 -2.41 -5.50
C PHE A 72 13.96 -1.89 -4.92
N GLY A 73 15.02 -2.67 -5.08
CA GLY A 73 16.40 -2.25 -4.86
C GLY A 73 17.30 -2.80 -5.97
N THR A 74 18.30 -2.04 -6.39
CA THR A 74 19.25 -2.47 -7.45
C THR A 74 20.07 -3.70 -7.04
N TRP A 75 20.21 -3.94 -5.75
CA TRP A 75 20.89 -5.09 -5.15
C TRP A 75 19.97 -6.30 -4.89
N CYS A 76 18.70 -6.25 -5.31
CA CYS A 76 17.66 -7.22 -4.96
C CYS A 76 17.41 -8.21 -6.12
N PRO A 77 17.97 -9.43 -6.11
CA PRO A 77 17.80 -10.38 -7.21
C PRO A 77 16.32 -10.73 -7.50
N PRO A 78 15.44 -10.98 -6.49
CA PRO A 78 14.04 -11.23 -6.80
C PRO A 78 13.31 -10.03 -7.41
N CYS A 79 13.78 -8.79 -7.19
CA CYS A 79 13.24 -7.61 -7.87
C CYS A 79 13.58 -7.63 -9.36
N ALA A 80 14.82 -8.02 -9.72
CA ALA A 80 15.23 -8.18 -11.11
C ALA A 80 14.45 -9.32 -11.81
N GLU A 81 14.24 -10.44 -11.12
CA GLU A 81 13.45 -11.56 -11.64
C GLU A 81 11.98 -11.19 -11.91
N GLN A 82 11.43 -10.20 -11.19
CA GLN A 82 10.05 -9.76 -11.31
C GLN A 82 9.82 -8.77 -12.45
N MET A 83 10.85 -8.09 -12.94
CA MET A 83 10.72 -7.03 -13.96
C MET A 83 9.95 -7.43 -15.22
N PRO A 84 10.11 -8.65 -15.80
CA PRO A 84 9.31 -9.06 -16.95
C PRO A 84 7.80 -9.11 -16.68
N ASP A 85 7.39 -9.53 -15.48
CA ASP A 85 5.99 -9.57 -15.10
C ASP A 85 5.41 -8.16 -14.85
N LEU A 86 6.21 -7.25 -14.27
CA LEU A 86 5.86 -5.84 -14.13
C LEU A 86 5.72 -5.15 -15.49
N ALA A 87 6.66 -5.38 -16.42
CA ALA A 87 6.60 -4.83 -17.77
C ALA A 87 5.33 -5.29 -18.50
N ALA A 88 5.01 -6.60 -18.44
CA ALA A 88 3.80 -7.13 -19.04
C ALA A 88 2.51 -6.60 -18.37
N ALA A 89 2.51 -6.32 -17.08
CA ALA A 89 1.38 -5.68 -16.40
C ALA A 89 1.26 -4.19 -16.82
N HIS A 90 2.38 -3.47 -16.91
CA HIS A 90 2.41 -2.10 -17.42
C HIS A 90 1.85 -1.99 -18.85
N ASP A 91 2.24 -2.90 -19.74
CA ASP A 91 1.74 -2.95 -21.13
C ASP A 91 0.21 -3.16 -21.21
N ARG A 92 -0.37 -3.85 -20.20
CA ARG A 92 -1.80 -4.16 -20.20
C ARG A 92 -2.67 -3.07 -19.58
N ILE A 93 -2.20 -2.43 -18.50
CA ILE A 93 -3.04 -1.60 -17.64
C ILE A 93 -2.35 -0.30 -17.19
N GLY A 94 -1.08 -0.09 -17.57
CA GLY A 94 -0.28 1.06 -17.13
C GLY A 94 -0.87 2.43 -17.48
N ASP A 95 -1.61 2.51 -18.59
CA ASP A 95 -2.28 3.76 -19.00
C ASP A 95 -3.45 4.18 -18.07
N GLU A 96 -4.03 3.23 -17.33
CA GLU A 96 -5.18 3.46 -16.46
C GLU A 96 -4.79 3.99 -15.08
N VAL A 97 -3.53 3.79 -14.67
CA VAL A 97 -3.00 4.20 -13.36
C VAL A 97 -1.74 5.06 -13.51
N LEU A 98 -1.31 5.72 -12.46
CA LEU A 98 0.08 6.17 -12.36
C LEU A 98 0.92 4.95 -11.95
N PHE A 99 1.62 4.38 -12.92
CA PHE A 99 2.49 3.22 -12.70
C PHE A 99 3.90 3.72 -12.37
N VAL A 100 4.45 3.33 -11.21
CA VAL A 100 5.76 3.81 -10.75
C VAL A 100 6.49 2.74 -9.95
N SER A 101 7.80 2.61 -10.16
CA SER A 101 8.68 1.86 -9.27
C SER A 101 9.50 2.81 -8.41
N VAL A 102 9.69 2.46 -7.14
CA VAL A 102 10.33 3.30 -6.13
C VAL A 102 11.46 2.52 -5.46
N THR A 103 12.67 3.09 -5.45
CA THR A 103 13.75 2.60 -4.60
C THR A 103 13.88 3.46 -3.35
N THR A 104 14.27 2.85 -2.21
CA THR A 104 14.63 3.58 -0.99
C THR A 104 16.15 3.68 -0.79
N GLU A 105 16.92 3.39 -1.83
CA GLU A 105 18.37 3.55 -1.78
C GLU A 105 18.76 5.04 -1.68
N ASP A 106 19.89 5.31 -1.11
CA ASP A 106 20.45 6.68 -0.96
C ASP A 106 20.95 7.18 -2.32
N VAL A 107 19.99 7.44 -3.22
CA VAL A 107 20.25 7.94 -4.57
C VAL A 107 20.75 9.38 -4.51
N GLY A 108 21.88 9.64 -5.18
CA GLY A 108 22.60 10.89 -5.09
C GLY A 108 23.67 10.90 -3.95
N GLY A 109 23.67 9.87 -3.09
CA GLY A 109 24.68 9.62 -2.05
C GLY A 109 25.47 8.34 -2.32
N ALA A 110 25.02 7.22 -1.74
CA ALA A 110 25.70 5.92 -1.87
C ALA A 110 25.47 5.25 -3.23
N VAL A 111 24.34 5.53 -3.89
CA VAL A 111 23.97 5.02 -5.21
C VAL A 111 23.80 6.22 -6.14
N SER A 112 24.42 6.21 -7.32
CA SER A 112 24.21 7.29 -8.28
C SER A 112 22.90 7.12 -9.05
N GLU A 113 22.34 8.22 -9.55
CA GLU A 113 21.18 8.14 -10.47
C GLU A 113 21.47 7.29 -11.71
N SER A 114 22.74 7.35 -12.21
CA SER A 114 23.16 6.52 -13.33
C SER A 114 23.17 5.03 -13.00
N ASP A 115 23.51 4.63 -11.77
CA ASP A 115 23.44 3.22 -11.37
C ASP A 115 21.99 2.71 -11.39
N VAL A 116 21.04 3.52 -10.92
CA VAL A 116 19.61 3.19 -11.00
C VAL A 116 19.14 3.14 -12.45
N ALA A 117 19.51 4.13 -13.28
CA ALA A 117 19.12 4.19 -14.69
C ALA A 117 19.73 3.04 -15.51
N ASP A 118 20.95 2.60 -15.20
CA ASP A 118 21.60 1.48 -15.86
C ASP A 118 20.95 0.15 -15.47
N TRP A 119 20.65 -0.06 -14.18
CA TRP A 119 19.88 -1.21 -13.70
C TRP A 119 18.50 -1.27 -14.35
N TRP A 120 17.81 -0.11 -14.43
CA TRP A 120 16.48 0.04 -15.03
C TRP A 120 16.48 -0.39 -16.50
N ARG A 121 17.48 0.05 -17.24
CA ARG A 121 17.67 -0.31 -18.66
C ARG A 121 18.04 -1.78 -18.84
N GLU A 122 18.87 -2.33 -17.96
CA GLU A 122 19.29 -3.74 -18.01
C GLU A 122 18.10 -4.70 -17.81
N HIS A 123 17.10 -4.26 -17.07
CA HIS A 123 15.90 -5.06 -16.73
C HIS A 123 14.65 -4.63 -17.51
N ASP A 124 14.81 -3.94 -18.64
CA ASP A 124 13.73 -3.52 -19.54
C ASP A 124 12.61 -2.67 -18.85
N GLY A 125 12.98 -1.85 -17.87
CA GLY A 125 12.08 -0.88 -17.28
C GLY A 125 11.74 0.24 -18.28
N ASP A 126 10.45 0.54 -18.48
CA ASP A 126 9.96 1.57 -19.42
C ASP A 126 8.74 2.32 -18.84
N TRP A 127 8.78 2.64 -17.56
CA TRP A 127 7.80 3.48 -16.85
C TRP A 127 8.52 4.36 -15.83
N LEU A 128 7.75 5.12 -15.05
CA LEU A 128 8.30 6.08 -14.09
C LEU A 128 9.08 5.38 -12.98
N VAL A 129 10.30 5.85 -12.69
CA VAL A 129 11.11 5.40 -11.56
C VAL A 129 11.48 6.59 -10.67
N ALA A 130 11.37 6.42 -9.34
CA ALA A 130 11.59 7.46 -8.34
C ALA A 130 12.41 6.95 -7.15
N ALA A 131 12.98 7.89 -6.38
CA ALA A 131 13.78 7.63 -5.19
C ALA A 131 13.11 8.17 -3.93
N ASP A 132 12.77 7.28 -2.99
CA ASP A 132 12.28 7.58 -1.64
C ASP A 132 13.45 7.47 -0.64
N VAL A 133 14.43 8.36 -0.77
CA VAL A 133 15.69 8.34 0.02
C VAL A 133 15.43 8.39 1.52
N SER A 134 14.36 9.03 1.95
CA SER A 134 13.95 9.09 3.36
C SER A 134 13.16 7.87 3.83
N ALA A 135 12.78 6.97 2.91
CA ALA A 135 11.85 5.86 3.15
C ALA A 135 10.48 6.31 3.72
N GLU A 136 10.08 7.55 3.47
CA GLU A 136 8.84 8.11 4.02
C GLU A 136 7.60 7.49 3.36
N LEU A 137 7.58 7.39 2.02
CA LEU A 137 6.51 6.72 1.30
C LEU A 137 6.44 5.23 1.65
N ALA A 138 7.58 4.56 1.69
CA ALA A 138 7.67 3.16 2.10
C ALA A 138 7.08 2.93 3.50
N ALA A 139 7.37 3.82 4.46
CA ALA A 139 6.81 3.76 5.81
C ALA A 139 5.28 3.97 5.81
N ARG A 140 4.77 4.98 5.08
CA ARG A 140 3.33 5.27 4.97
C ARG A 140 2.55 4.14 4.32
N LEU A 141 3.15 3.46 3.34
CA LEU A 141 2.58 2.29 2.66
C LEU A 141 2.87 0.96 3.36
N ASN A 142 3.46 1.00 4.56
CA ASN A 142 3.80 -0.18 5.36
C ASN A 142 4.59 -1.24 4.57
N VAL A 143 5.67 -0.80 3.92
CA VAL A 143 6.59 -1.65 3.16
C VAL A 143 7.67 -2.18 4.10
N GLY A 144 7.75 -3.51 4.25
CA GLY A 144 8.70 -4.16 5.15
C GLY A 144 9.85 -4.90 4.45
N GLY A 145 9.90 -4.89 3.11
CA GLY A 145 10.93 -5.58 2.32
C GLY A 145 10.65 -5.52 0.84
N TYR A 146 11.55 -6.11 0.04
CA TYR A 146 11.53 -6.06 -1.43
C TYR A 146 11.52 -7.47 -2.04
N PRO A 147 10.88 -7.64 -3.22
CA PRO A 147 9.96 -6.69 -3.83
C PRO A 147 8.65 -6.57 -3.05
N SER A 148 7.98 -5.44 -3.17
CA SER A 148 6.64 -5.20 -2.60
C SER A 148 5.85 -4.27 -3.51
N ALA A 149 4.54 -4.49 -3.64
CA ALA A 149 3.69 -3.62 -4.43
C ALA A 149 2.42 -3.18 -3.70
N ARG A 150 1.92 -2.01 -4.08
CA ARG A 150 0.67 -1.42 -3.58
C ARG A 150 -0.14 -0.86 -4.73
N ALA A 151 -1.43 -1.13 -4.73
CA ALA A 151 -2.39 -0.40 -5.57
C ALA A 151 -3.25 0.51 -4.69
N VAL A 152 -3.25 1.78 -5.02
CA VAL A 152 -3.90 2.86 -4.26
C VAL A 152 -4.93 3.50 -5.17
N ASP A 153 -6.16 3.68 -4.70
CA ASP A 153 -7.22 4.33 -5.48
C ASP A 153 -7.05 5.86 -5.58
N ALA A 154 -7.86 6.50 -6.41
CA ALA A 154 -7.84 7.95 -6.60
C ALA A 154 -8.20 8.76 -5.34
N THR A 155 -8.68 8.10 -4.27
CA THR A 155 -8.94 8.73 -2.97
C THR A 155 -7.79 8.55 -1.98
N GLY A 156 -6.66 7.96 -2.43
CA GLY A 156 -5.47 7.73 -1.63
C GLY A 156 -5.54 6.49 -0.73
N ARG A 157 -6.52 5.60 -0.91
CA ARG A 157 -6.67 4.40 -0.08
C ARG A 157 -6.02 3.19 -0.73
N VAL A 158 -5.25 2.44 0.07
CA VAL A 158 -4.64 1.20 -0.38
C VAL A 158 -5.72 0.13 -0.59
N ARG A 159 -5.86 -0.36 -1.82
CA ARG A 159 -6.83 -1.40 -2.20
C ARG A 159 -6.20 -2.78 -2.36
N TRP A 160 -4.92 -2.81 -2.64
CA TRP A 160 -4.16 -4.04 -2.71
C TRP A 160 -2.73 -3.84 -2.20
N SER A 161 -2.22 -4.89 -1.53
CA SER A 161 -0.88 -4.91 -0.97
C SER A 161 -0.29 -6.31 -1.13
N THR A 162 0.97 -6.38 -1.57
CA THR A 162 1.68 -7.64 -1.66
C THR A 162 3.15 -7.49 -1.35
N SER A 163 3.84 -8.62 -1.13
CA SER A 163 5.29 -8.73 -0.95
C SER A 163 5.77 -10.05 -1.53
N GLY A 164 6.99 -10.07 -2.05
CA GLY A 164 7.55 -11.17 -2.84
C GLY A 164 7.24 -11.02 -4.32
N THR A 165 7.65 -12.02 -5.11
CA THR A 165 7.45 -12.05 -6.57
C THR A 165 6.03 -12.49 -6.92
N HIS A 166 5.46 -11.89 -7.95
CA HIS A 166 4.11 -12.12 -8.45
C HIS A 166 4.09 -12.25 -9.96
N THR A 167 3.07 -12.91 -10.48
CA THR A 167 2.81 -13.02 -11.90
C THR A 167 2.17 -11.75 -12.46
N THR A 168 2.24 -11.57 -13.76
CA THR A 168 1.56 -10.50 -14.50
C THR A 168 0.06 -10.42 -14.16
N GLU A 169 -0.63 -11.57 -14.11
CA GLU A 169 -2.06 -11.66 -13.79
C GLU A 169 -2.35 -11.16 -12.37
N GLU A 170 -1.54 -11.53 -11.39
CA GLU A 170 -1.69 -11.08 -10.01
C GLU A 170 -1.48 -9.57 -9.86
N PHE A 171 -0.57 -8.97 -10.64
CA PHE A 171 -0.41 -7.52 -10.67
C PHE A 171 -1.62 -6.84 -11.30
N VAL A 172 -2.09 -7.30 -12.45
CA VAL A 172 -3.29 -6.75 -13.12
C VAL A 172 -4.50 -6.83 -12.19
N ASP A 173 -4.78 -8.01 -11.63
CA ASP A 173 -5.88 -8.21 -10.67
C ASP A 173 -5.76 -7.28 -9.43
N GLY A 174 -4.52 -7.04 -8.98
CA GLY A 174 -4.23 -6.13 -7.86
C GLY A 174 -4.50 -4.67 -8.21
N ILE A 175 -4.11 -4.24 -9.41
CA ILE A 175 -4.31 -2.87 -9.92
C ILE A 175 -5.80 -2.61 -10.15
N GLU A 176 -6.53 -3.55 -10.75
CA GLU A 176 -7.98 -3.44 -11.01
C GLU A 176 -8.77 -3.12 -9.73
N ARG A 177 -8.37 -3.64 -8.57
CA ARG A 177 -9.01 -3.30 -7.28
C ARG A 177 -8.94 -1.81 -6.91
N ALA A 178 -7.97 -1.09 -7.45
CA ALA A 178 -7.85 0.35 -7.24
C ALA A 178 -8.64 1.16 -8.29
N LEU A 179 -9.02 0.52 -9.42
CA LEU A 179 -9.83 1.11 -10.49
C LEU A 179 -11.33 1.00 -10.22
N ASP A 180 -11.78 -0.05 -9.51
CA ASP A 180 -13.18 -0.42 -9.29
C ASP A 180 -13.97 0.56 -8.40
N ARG A 181 -13.88 1.92 -8.68
CA ARG A 181 -14.64 2.93 -7.93
C ARG A 181 -15.03 4.16 -8.73
#